data_6b9a98c76ab2e24383b778f166bed937
#
_entry.id   6b9a98c76ab2e24383b778f166bed937
#
_cell.length_a   1.000
_cell.length_b   1.000
_cell.length_c   1.000
_cell.angle_alpha   90.00
_cell.angle_beta   90.00
_cell.angle_gamma   90.00
#
_symmetry.space_group_name_H-M   'P 1'
#
loop_
_entity.id
_entity.type
_entity.pdbx_description
1 polymer ?
#
loop_
_entity_poly.entity_id
_entity_poly.type
_entity_poly.pdbx_seq_one_letter_code
_entity_poly.pdbx_strand_id
1 'polypeptide(L)'
;VKDWISKACDLSNGKHTMATTYCLIKDGTMDLFLVYIHGELKSAYVGQQMYYPAKVIYLLLFIGGSEVIKNLKSMQEYFIAYAKFKNCQGIEVVGRVGWSKVIKDKDIKFKQTGSYYEIDF
;
A
#
# COMPACT_ATOMS: atom_id res chain seq x y z
N VAL A 1 -14.74 -0.31 3.82
CA VAL A 1 -13.31 -0.02 4.02
C VAL A 1 -12.73 -0.90 5.12
N LYS A 2 -13.43 -0.99 6.25
CA LYS A 2 -12.98 -1.81 7.38
C LYS A 2 -12.73 -3.27 6.97
N ASP A 3 -13.61 -3.86 6.18
CA ASP A 3 -13.48 -5.25 5.74
C ASP A 3 -12.27 -5.46 4.82
N TRP A 4 -11.98 -4.50 3.96
CA TRP A 4 -10.82 -4.58 3.07
C TRP A 4 -9.51 -4.53 3.85
N ILE A 5 -9.43 -3.63 4.84
CA ILE A 5 -8.25 -3.49 5.68
C ILE A 5 -8.09 -4.72 6.58
N SER A 6 -9.20 -5.23 7.12
CA SER A 6 -9.20 -6.44 7.94
C SER A 6 -8.65 -7.64 7.17
N LYS A 7 -9.09 -7.84 5.93
CA LYS A 7 -8.56 -8.91 5.07
C LYS A 7 -7.06 -8.75 4.82
N ALA A 8 -6.60 -7.55 4.59
CA ALA A 8 -5.18 -7.29 4.39
C ALA A 8 -4.38 -7.56 5.67
N CYS A 9 -4.92 -7.22 6.83
CA CYS A 9 -4.31 -7.54 8.11
C CYS A 9 -4.19 -9.06 8.32
N ASP A 10 -5.21 -9.82 7.93
CA ASP A 10 -5.19 -11.28 8.04
C ASP A 10 -4.05 -11.91 7.23
N LEU A 11 -3.63 -11.25 6.16
CA LEU A 11 -2.52 -11.70 5.32
C LEU A 11 -1.14 -11.25 5.82
N SER A 12 -1.08 -10.52 6.92
CA SER A 12 0.17 -9.96 7.45
C SER A 12 0.92 -10.91 8.38
N ASN A 13 0.44 -12.14 8.56
CA ASN A 13 1.01 -13.14 9.46
C ASN A 13 1.09 -12.62 10.91
N GLY A 14 0.03 -11.98 11.37
CA GLY A 14 -0.09 -11.48 12.75
C GLY A 14 0.63 -10.17 13.04
N LYS A 15 1.32 -9.59 12.07
CA LYS A 15 2.06 -8.33 12.26
C LYS A 15 1.13 -7.15 12.49
N HIS A 16 -0.05 -7.19 11.87
CA HIS A 16 -1.03 -6.11 11.95
C HIS A 16 -2.41 -6.68 12.26
N THR A 17 -3.15 -5.98 13.11
CA THR A 17 -4.56 -6.26 13.37
C THR A 17 -5.38 -5.01 12.99
N MET A 18 -6.68 -5.19 12.86
CA MET A 18 -7.57 -4.06 12.59
C MET A 18 -7.48 -3.01 13.71
N ALA A 19 -7.38 -3.46 14.96
CA ALA A 19 -7.28 -2.57 16.11
C ALA A 19 -5.99 -1.74 16.09
N THR A 20 -4.84 -2.37 15.87
CA THR A 20 -3.56 -1.66 15.80
C THR A 20 -3.50 -0.71 14.61
N THR A 21 -3.99 -1.14 13.45
CA THR A 21 -4.04 -0.30 12.25
C THR A 21 -4.92 0.94 12.48
N TYR A 22 -6.09 0.76 13.07
CA TYR A 22 -6.98 1.87 13.40
C TYR A 22 -6.30 2.90 14.30
N CYS A 23 -5.61 2.44 15.36
CA CYS A 23 -4.89 3.33 16.26
C CYS A 23 -3.80 4.12 15.55
N LEU A 24 -3.03 3.47 14.66
CA LEU A 24 -1.95 4.11 13.92
C LEU A 24 -2.48 5.13 12.90
N ILE A 25 -3.62 4.87 12.28
CA ILE A 25 -4.27 5.85 11.41
C ILE A 25 -4.75 7.05 12.24
N LYS A 26 -5.36 6.79 13.38
CA LYS A 26 -5.91 7.83 14.23
C LYS A 26 -4.83 8.75 14.79
N ASP A 27 -3.66 8.22 15.15
CA ASP A 27 -2.57 9.03 15.69
C ASP A 27 -1.69 9.69 14.62
N GLY A 28 -1.96 9.44 13.35
CA GLY A 28 -1.22 10.04 12.23
C GLY A 28 0.03 9.29 11.79
N THR A 29 0.35 8.14 12.38
CA THR A 29 1.50 7.33 11.96
C THR A 29 1.26 6.69 10.61
N MET A 30 0.03 6.27 10.34
CA MET A 30 -0.40 5.74 9.05
C MET A 30 -1.42 6.67 8.40
N ASP A 31 -1.42 6.69 7.08
CA ASP A 31 -2.37 7.47 6.28
C ASP A 31 -3.38 6.54 5.62
N LEU A 32 -4.65 6.95 5.62
CA LEU A 32 -5.72 6.25 4.94
C LEU A 32 -6.13 7.03 3.68
N PHE A 33 -6.07 6.38 2.54
CA PHE A 33 -6.50 6.94 1.26
C PHE A 33 -7.74 6.20 0.77
N LEU A 34 -8.78 6.95 0.43
CA LEU A 34 -10.03 6.41 -0.11
C LEU A 34 -10.15 6.79 -1.58
N VAL A 35 -10.45 5.83 -2.42
CA VAL A 35 -10.57 6.05 -3.87
C VAL A 35 -12.03 5.97 -4.27
N TYR A 36 -12.54 7.09 -4.79
CA TYR A 36 -13.90 7.20 -5.32
C TYR A 36 -13.85 7.32 -6.83
N ILE A 37 -14.68 6.56 -7.51
CA ILE A 37 -14.84 6.64 -8.96
C ILE A 37 -16.32 6.86 -9.25
N HIS A 38 -16.63 7.96 -9.92
CA HIS A 38 -18.01 8.38 -10.19
C HIS A 38 -18.85 8.44 -8.91
N GLY A 39 -18.27 8.96 -7.81
CA GLY A 39 -18.96 9.11 -6.54
C GLY A 39 -19.10 7.84 -5.72
N GLU A 40 -18.58 6.72 -6.21
CA GLU A 40 -18.66 5.42 -5.53
C GLU A 40 -17.31 5.01 -4.97
N LEU A 41 -17.29 4.57 -3.71
CA LEU A 41 -16.07 4.12 -3.06
C LEU A 41 -15.62 2.77 -3.65
N LYS A 42 -14.44 2.73 -4.28
CA LYS A 42 -13.93 1.55 -4.97
C LYS A 42 -12.78 0.86 -4.26
N SER A 43 -11.89 1.61 -3.63
CA SER A 43 -10.73 1.02 -2.98
C SER A 43 -10.20 1.90 -1.85
N ALA A 44 -9.34 1.30 -1.04
CA ALA A 44 -8.67 1.99 0.05
C ALA A 44 -7.21 1.56 0.11
N TYR A 45 -6.35 2.49 0.46
CA TYR A 45 -4.92 2.27 0.64
C TYR A 45 -4.51 2.77 2.02
N VAL A 46 -3.62 2.04 2.67
CA VAL A 46 -3.00 2.47 3.93
C VAL A 46 -1.49 2.53 3.71
N GLY A 47 -0.90 3.66 4.02
CA GLY A 47 0.52 3.87 3.85
C GLY A 47 1.19 4.54 5.04
N GLN A 48 2.51 4.48 5.07
CA GLN A 48 3.31 5.16 6.07
C GLN A 48 4.71 5.43 5.53
N GLN A 49 5.38 6.42 6.13
CA GLN A 49 6.79 6.67 5.84
C GLN A 49 7.64 5.64 6.55
N MET A 50 8.64 5.10 5.83
CA MET A 50 9.63 4.19 6.37
C MET A 50 11.01 4.83 6.28
N TYR A 51 11.70 4.88 7.40
CA TYR A 51 13.00 5.54 7.53
C TYR A 51 14.10 4.49 7.52
N TYR A 52 14.71 4.30 6.35
CA TYR A 52 15.91 3.46 6.20
C TYR A 52 17.16 4.31 6.41
N PRO A 53 18.31 3.72 6.75
CA PRO A 53 19.53 4.51 6.98
C PRO A 53 19.93 5.40 5.81
N ALA A 54 19.70 4.97 4.57
CA ALA A 54 20.14 5.70 3.38
C ALA A 54 19.03 6.50 2.70
N LYS A 55 17.77 6.23 2.98
CA LYS A 55 16.67 6.95 2.34
C LYS A 55 15.33 6.74 3.05
N VAL A 56 14.41 7.66 2.82
CA VAL A 56 13.04 7.59 3.30
C VAL A 56 12.13 7.12 2.17
N ILE A 57 11.33 6.11 2.45
CA ILE A 57 10.45 5.47 1.48
C ILE A 57 9.00 5.61 1.97
N TYR A 58 8.07 5.82 1.05
CA TYR A 58 6.65 5.72 1.37
C TYR A 58 6.18 4.30 1.09
N LEU A 59 5.74 3.61 2.14
CA LEU A 59 5.32 2.22 2.09
C LEU A 59 3.80 2.13 2.03
N LEU A 60 3.27 1.50 0.97
CA LEU A 60 1.86 1.15 0.87
C LEU A 60 1.69 -0.26 1.45
N LEU A 61 1.17 -0.31 2.68
CA LEU A 61 1.04 -1.54 3.46
C LEU A 61 -0.17 -2.38 3.06
N PHE A 62 -1.32 -1.72 2.93
CA PHE A 62 -2.58 -2.39 2.68
C PHE A 62 -3.28 -1.74 1.51
N ILE A 63 -3.78 -2.58 0.62
CA ILE A 63 -4.56 -2.16 -0.53
C ILE A 63 -5.75 -3.11 -0.63
N GLY A 64 -6.95 -2.57 -0.63
CA GLY A 64 -8.15 -3.37 -0.68
C GLY A 64 -9.26 -2.71 -1.47
N GLY A 65 -10.24 -3.52 -1.85
CA GLY A 65 -11.41 -3.05 -2.59
C GLY A 65 -11.49 -3.63 -3.99
N SER A 66 -12.32 -3.02 -4.81
CA SER A 66 -12.53 -3.42 -6.20
C SER A 66 -11.75 -2.53 -7.16
N GLU A 67 -11.48 -3.03 -8.36
CA GLU A 67 -10.85 -2.28 -9.45
C GLU A 67 -9.45 -1.72 -9.12
N VAL A 68 -8.76 -2.30 -8.12
CA VAL A 68 -7.42 -1.84 -7.73
C VAL A 68 -6.45 -1.92 -8.91
N ILE A 69 -6.40 -3.07 -9.59
CA ILE A 69 -5.48 -3.27 -10.72
C ILE A 69 -5.85 -2.38 -11.90
N LYS A 70 -7.14 -2.23 -12.18
CA LYS A 70 -7.63 -1.38 -13.26
C LYS A 70 -7.20 0.08 -13.10
N ASN A 71 -7.13 0.56 -11.85
CA ASN A 71 -6.79 1.94 -11.54
C ASN A 71 -5.36 2.13 -11.06
N LEU A 72 -4.55 1.07 -11.06
CA LEU A 72 -3.20 1.09 -10.51
C LEU A 72 -2.32 2.15 -11.19
N LYS A 73 -2.43 2.30 -12.50
CA LYS A 73 -1.66 3.26 -13.27
C LYS A 73 -1.93 4.70 -12.82
N SER A 74 -3.21 5.07 -12.64
CA SER A 74 -3.58 6.40 -12.16
C SER A 74 -3.12 6.60 -10.72
N MET A 75 -3.29 5.60 -9.88
CA MET A 75 -2.88 5.66 -8.48
C MET A 75 -1.37 5.74 -8.31
N GLN A 76 -0.61 5.09 -9.18
CA GLN A 76 0.83 5.19 -9.21
C GLN A 76 1.29 6.65 -9.33
N GLU A 77 0.74 7.39 -10.26
CA GLU A 77 1.09 8.81 -10.46
C GLU A 77 0.72 9.64 -9.24
N TYR A 78 -0.43 9.39 -8.65
CA TYR A 78 -0.87 10.06 -7.44
C TYR A 78 0.12 9.82 -6.28
N PHE A 79 0.49 8.56 -6.02
CA PHE A 79 1.38 8.23 -4.92
C PHE A 79 2.81 8.70 -5.15
N ILE A 80 3.27 8.75 -6.39
CA ILE A 80 4.57 9.36 -6.70
C ILE A 80 4.56 10.84 -6.28
N ALA A 81 3.52 11.57 -6.64
CA ALA A 81 3.40 12.98 -6.26
C ALA A 81 3.31 13.15 -4.74
N TYR A 82 2.52 12.31 -4.08
CA TYR A 82 2.38 12.35 -2.62
C TYR A 82 3.69 12.04 -1.90
N ALA A 83 4.41 11.01 -2.33
CA ALA A 83 5.70 10.64 -1.75
C ALA A 83 6.73 11.77 -1.91
N LYS A 84 6.78 12.40 -3.07
CA LYS A 84 7.65 13.55 -3.30
C LYS A 84 7.27 14.73 -2.41
N PHE A 85 5.99 14.98 -2.22
CA PHE A 85 5.49 16.02 -1.30
C PHE A 85 5.97 15.75 0.13
N LYS A 86 6.01 14.50 0.54
CA LYS A 86 6.48 14.07 1.87
C LYS A 86 8.01 13.93 1.95
N ASN A 87 8.74 14.34 0.93
CA ASN A 87 10.20 14.25 0.84
C ASN A 87 10.72 12.79 0.89
N CYS A 88 9.94 11.84 0.40
CA CYS A 88 10.37 10.46 0.23
C CYS A 88 11.10 10.28 -1.09
N GLN A 89 12.09 9.38 -1.13
CA GLN A 89 12.88 9.11 -2.31
C GLN A 89 12.34 7.95 -3.16
N GLY A 90 11.31 7.27 -2.68
CA GLY A 90 10.70 6.17 -3.42
C GLY A 90 9.45 5.65 -2.76
N ILE A 91 8.86 4.63 -3.37
CA ILE A 91 7.65 3.97 -2.90
C ILE A 91 7.87 2.47 -2.89
N GLU A 92 7.45 1.80 -1.82
CA GLU A 92 7.39 0.36 -1.74
C GLU A 92 5.94 -0.09 -1.62
N VAL A 93 5.64 -1.23 -2.20
CA VAL A 93 4.33 -1.87 -2.09
C VAL A 93 4.56 -3.32 -1.70
N VAL A 94 3.84 -3.78 -0.68
CA VAL A 94 3.79 -5.19 -0.34
C VAL A 94 2.65 -5.80 -1.15
N GLY A 95 2.98 -6.39 -2.28
CA GLY A 95 2.00 -6.94 -3.21
C GLY A 95 1.73 -8.42 -2.97
N ARG A 96 0.57 -8.87 -3.43
CA ARG A 96 0.20 -10.29 -3.45
C ARG A 96 0.87 -10.99 -4.63
N VAL A 97 0.88 -12.32 -4.62
CA VAL A 97 1.53 -13.15 -5.65
C VAL A 97 1.12 -12.76 -7.07
N GLY A 98 -0.15 -12.42 -7.31
CA GLY A 98 -0.64 -12.02 -8.64
C GLY A 98 -0.07 -10.71 -9.17
N TRP A 99 0.55 -9.89 -8.34
CA TRP A 99 1.08 -8.59 -8.72
C TRP A 99 2.26 -8.68 -9.70
N SER A 100 3.00 -9.78 -9.70
CA SER A 100 4.12 -9.97 -10.62
C SER A 100 3.70 -9.90 -12.09
N LYS A 101 2.45 -10.26 -12.41
CA LYS A 101 1.91 -10.13 -13.77
C LYS A 101 1.57 -8.69 -14.12
N VAL A 102 1.09 -7.92 -13.14
CA VAL A 102 0.66 -6.54 -13.31
C VAL A 102 1.86 -5.62 -13.53
N ILE A 103 2.92 -5.80 -12.76
CA ILE A 103 4.10 -4.94 -12.84
C ILE A 103 4.93 -5.15 -14.11
N LYS A 104 4.61 -6.15 -14.92
CA LYS A 104 5.23 -6.33 -16.24
C LYS A 104 4.71 -5.34 -17.27
N ASP A 105 3.59 -4.67 -17.02
CA ASP A 105 3.09 -3.62 -17.89
C ASP A 105 4.11 -2.46 -17.91
N LYS A 106 4.50 -2.02 -19.10
CA LYS A 106 5.51 -0.97 -19.28
C LYS A 106 5.11 0.39 -18.66
N ASP A 107 3.82 0.61 -18.49
CA ASP A 107 3.30 1.84 -17.88
C ASP A 107 3.36 1.82 -16.37
N ILE A 108 3.61 0.65 -15.77
CA ILE A 108 3.77 0.48 -14.33
C ILE A 108 5.25 0.58 -13.99
N LYS A 109 5.60 1.56 -13.15
CA LYS A 109 6.98 1.87 -12.77
C LYS A 109 7.51 1.00 -11.63
N PHE A 110 6.63 0.27 -10.94
CA PHE A 110 7.05 -0.65 -9.89
C PHE A 110 7.78 -1.85 -10.48
N LYS A 111 8.83 -2.27 -9.81
CA LYS A 111 9.56 -3.49 -10.16
C LYS A 111 9.69 -4.37 -8.93
N GLN A 112 9.67 -5.67 -9.12
CA GLN A 112 9.87 -6.62 -8.03
C GLN A 112 11.36 -6.65 -7.67
N THR A 113 11.68 -6.30 -6.41
CA THR A 113 13.06 -6.26 -5.92
C THR A 113 13.37 -7.38 -4.95
N GLY A 114 12.37 -8.16 -4.53
CA GLY A 114 12.58 -9.26 -3.58
C GLY A 114 11.28 -9.98 -3.26
N SER A 115 11.43 -11.00 -2.40
CA SER A 115 10.32 -11.77 -1.87
C SER A 115 10.51 -11.93 -0.37
N TYR A 116 9.40 -12.11 0.37
CA TYR A 116 9.44 -12.30 1.81
C TYR A 116 9.45 -13.79 2.15
N TYR A 117 10.32 -14.16 3.06
CA TYR A 117 10.38 -15.50 3.63
C TYR A 117 10.43 -15.35 5.15
N GLU A 118 9.55 -16.05 5.86
CA GLU A 118 9.39 -15.89 7.31
C GLU A 118 9.50 -17.23 8.03
N ILE A 119 10.07 -17.20 9.24
CA ILE A 119 10.05 -18.32 10.18
C ILE A 119 9.47 -17.77 11.47
N ASP A 120 8.38 -18.37 11.95
CA ASP A 120 7.81 -18.05 13.26
C ASP A 120 8.43 -18.99 14.30
N PHE A 121 8.76 -18.42 15.44
CA PHE A 121 9.36 -19.16 16.56
C PHE A 121 8.32 -19.71 17.52
#